data_0b9e2fa79462376c103feae2d37a45de
#
_entry.id   0b9e2fa79462376c103feae2d37a45de
#
_cell.length_a   1.000
_cell.length_b   1.000
_cell.length_c   1.000
_cell.angle_alpha   90.00
_cell.angle_beta   90.00
_cell.angle_gamma   90.00
#
_symmetry.space_group_name_H-M   'P 1'
#
loop_
_entity.id
_entity.type
_entity.pdbx_description
1 polymer ?
#
loop_
_entity_poly.entity_id
_entity_poly.type
_entity_poly.pdbx_seq_one_letter_code
_entity_poly.pdbx_strand_id
1 'polypeptide(L)'
;MIKILKKGILAVVMTALILTLSPLTAFSQEYKPRLTSPNGEPYYTSKINVYSKTGYGMPNCVAYAYGRLYELNGEAPKLNRGDAGQWWSINKRNGYYDYGDVAERGAVACWSNHVAIVEEINKDGSITVSESHWGGNYFNTKTYYNMSSHYGQRFYGYIYAYTPNDDEKAESKSNDNETYTFEDTYFEPQEKTAFTALEFKQSNNQIMNPNNSFILNSK
;
A
#
# COMPACT_ATOMS: atom_id res chain seq x y z
N MET A 1 -1.31 59.32 -39.45
CA MET A 1 -1.13 58.98 -38.03
C MET A 1 -1.93 57.74 -37.53
N ILE A 2 -3.19 57.57 -37.97
CA ILE A 2 -4.07 56.47 -37.44
C ILE A 2 -3.65 55.04 -37.82
N LYS A 3 -2.97 54.85 -38.98
CA LYS A 3 -2.49 53.49 -39.40
C LYS A 3 -1.32 52.92 -38.58
N ILE A 4 -0.48 53.78 -38.03
CA ILE A 4 0.67 53.37 -37.21
C ILE A 4 0.21 52.93 -35.80
N LEU A 5 -0.83 53.65 -35.30
CA LEU A 5 -1.38 53.33 -33.96
C LEU A 5 -2.05 51.95 -33.92
N LYS A 6 -2.76 51.56 -35.02
CA LYS A 6 -3.42 50.24 -35.12
C LYS A 6 -2.43 49.06 -35.16
N LYS A 7 -1.25 49.22 -35.75
CA LYS A 7 -0.21 48.18 -35.78
C LYS A 7 0.48 48.02 -34.42
N GLY A 8 0.67 49.10 -33.69
CA GLY A 8 1.25 49.05 -32.33
C GLY A 8 0.34 48.38 -31.32
N ILE A 9 -0.97 48.66 -31.37
CA ILE A 9 -1.96 48.04 -30.46
C ILE A 9 -2.10 46.53 -30.73
N LEU A 10 -2.07 46.09 -31.99
CA LEU A 10 -2.15 44.68 -32.34
C LEU A 10 -0.92 43.90 -31.88
N ALA A 11 0.28 44.48 -31.95
CA ALA A 11 1.51 43.87 -31.49
C ALA A 11 1.53 43.71 -29.95
N VAL A 12 1.03 44.69 -29.20
CA VAL A 12 0.94 44.64 -27.74
C VAL A 12 -0.09 43.60 -27.27
N VAL A 13 -1.22 43.47 -27.96
CA VAL A 13 -2.25 42.46 -27.62
C VAL A 13 -1.75 41.04 -27.90
N MET A 14 -1.00 40.84 -29.00
CA MET A 14 -0.42 39.53 -29.30
C MET A 14 0.70 39.12 -28.32
N THR A 15 1.54 40.07 -27.87
CA THR A 15 2.56 39.78 -26.85
C THR A 15 1.95 39.52 -25.46
N ALA A 16 0.87 40.20 -25.09
CA ALA A 16 0.16 39.96 -23.84
C ALA A 16 -0.54 38.58 -23.82
N LEU A 17 -1.02 38.10 -24.97
CA LEU A 17 -1.67 36.78 -25.07
C LEU A 17 -0.67 35.61 -24.99
N ILE A 18 0.58 35.79 -25.40
CA ILE A 18 1.63 34.77 -25.31
C ILE A 18 2.15 34.63 -23.89
N LEU A 19 2.10 35.67 -23.07
CA LEU A 19 2.55 35.67 -21.68
C LEU A 19 1.60 34.95 -20.71
N THR A 20 0.36 34.64 -21.13
CA THR A 20 -0.62 33.96 -20.27
C THR A 20 -0.70 32.45 -20.47
N LEU A 21 0.01 31.88 -21.44
CA LEU A 21 0.21 30.44 -21.58
C LEU A 21 1.50 30.01 -20.88
N SER A 22 1.66 30.35 -19.62
CA SER A 22 2.59 29.58 -18.77
C SER A 22 2.01 28.18 -18.69
N PRO A 23 2.73 27.12 -19.09
CA PRO A 23 2.26 25.78 -18.81
C PRO A 23 2.08 25.71 -17.30
N LEU A 24 0.86 25.43 -16.87
CA LEU A 24 0.60 25.02 -15.50
C LEU A 24 1.37 23.71 -15.34
N THR A 25 2.64 23.80 -14.92
CA THR A 25 3.37 22.60 -14.51
C THR A 25 2.58 22.07 -13.34
N ALA A 26 1.78 21.04 -13.61
CA ALA A 26 1.20 20.24 -12.56
C ALA A 26 2.40 19.79 -11.70
N PHE A 27 2.49 20.30 -10.47
CA PHE A 27 3.48 19.85 -9.52
C PHE A 27 3.12 18.39 -9.23
N SER A 28 3.81 17.48 -9.89
CA SER A 28 3.66 16.07 -9.60
C SER A 28 4.20 15.85 -8.18
N GLN A 29 3.33 15.50 -7.27
CA GLN A 29 3.75 15.16 -5.91
C GLN A 29 4.32 13.76 -5.96
N GLU A 30 5.63 13.64 -5.83
CA GLU A 30 6.34 12.37 -5.70
C GLU A 30 5.73 11.51 -4.58
N TYR A 31 5.53 10.23 -4.84
CA TYR A 31 5.05 9.29 -3.84
C TYR A 31 5.99 9.24 -2.63
N LYS A 32 5.45 9.48 -1.45
CA LYS A 32 6.18 9.40 -0.18
C LYS A 32 5.59 8.31 0.69
N PRO A 33 6.34 7.22 0.97
CA PRO A 33 5.88 6.19 1.89
C PRO A 33 5.55 6.79 3.27
N ARG A 34 4.42 6.40 3.83
CA ARG A 34 4.04 6.78 5.19
C ARG A 34 4.53 5.73 6.18
N LEU A 35 5.68 6.01 6.77
CA LEU A 35 6.32 5.14 7.76
C LEU A 35 6.21 5.67 9.19
N THR A 36 5.54 6.80 9.38
CA THR A 36 5.30 7.45 10.67
C THR A 36 3.83 7.78 10.87
N SER A 37 3.40 7.85 12.14
CA SER A 37 2.01 8.11 12.50
C SER A 37 1.49 9.44 11.94
N PRO A 38 0.25 9.47 11.38
CA PRO A 38 -0.38 10.67 10.86
C PRO A 38 -1.03 11.52 11.95
N ASN A 39 -0.48 11.58 13.14
CA ASN A 39 -1.06 12.30 14.27
C ASN A 39 -1.34 13.77 13.92
N GLY A 40 -2.59 14.20 14.07
CA GLY A 40 -3.01 15.58 13.85
C GLY A 40 -3.25 15.96 12.38
N GLU A 41 -3.03 15.06 11.44
CA GLU A 41 -3.25 15.35 10.04
C GLU A 41 -4.75 15.29 9.67
N PRO A 42 -5.24 16.20 8.77
CA PRO A 42 -6.67 16.40 8.56
C PRO A 42 -7.39 15.22 7.92
N TYR A 43 -6.72 14.44 7.05
CA TYR A 43 -7.31 13.32 6.32
C TYR A 43 -7.79 12.18 7.21
N TYR A 44 -7.27 12.09 8.44
CA TYR A 44 -7.56 11.03 9.40
C TYR A 44 -8.55 11.47 10.47
N THR A 45 -9.03 12.71 10.41
CA THR A 45 -9.91 13.32 11.43
C THR A 45 -11.38 13.37 10.98
N SER A 46 -12.29 13.69 11.93
CA SER A 46 -13.73 13.82 11.67
C SER A 46 -14.13 14.88 10.64
N LYS A 47 -13.28 15.88 10.37
CA LYS A 47 -13.59 16.96 9.42
C LYS A 47 -13.62 16.48 7.97
N ILE A 48 -12.77 15.54 7.60
CA ILE A 48 -12.59 15.06 6.25
C ILE A 48 -12.96 13.58 6.13
N ASN A 49 -12.56 12.76 7.12
CA ASN A 49 -12.71 11.32 7.09
C ASN A 49 -14.16 10.90 7.33
N VAL A 50 -14.78 10.25 6.35
CA VAL A 50 -16.17 9.81 6.42
C VAL A 50 -16.41 8.79 7.54
N TYR A 51 -15.44 7.93 7.84
CA TYR A 51 -15.55 6.95 8.92
C TYR A 51 -15.54 7.61 10.28
N SER A 52 -14.73 8.67 10.48
CA SER A 52 -14.75 9.46 11.71
C SER A 52 -16.10 10.14 11.94
N LYS A 53 -16.75 10.62 10.87
CA LYS A 53 -18.10 11.24 10.97
C LYS A 53 -19.17 10.26 11.41
N THR A 54 -19.00 8.98 11.13
CA THR A 54 -19.98 7.93 11.46
C THR A 54 -19.64 7.17 12.74
N GLY A 55 -18.63 7.60 13.51
CA GLY A 55 -18.22 6.97 14.76
C GLY A 55 -17.23 5.82 14.61
N TYR A 56 -16.76 5.56 13.38
CA TYR A 56 -15.78 4.52 13.05
C TYR A 56 -14.40 5.10 12.70
N GLY A 57 -14.04 6.23 13.30
CA GLY A 57 -12.75 6.89 13.09
C GLY A 57 -11.57 6.10 13.62
N MET A 58 -10.41 6.75 13.58
CA MET A 58 -9.16 6.19 14.11
C MET A 58 -9.25 5.89 15.62
N PRO A 59 -8.62 4.81 16.10
CA PRO A 59 -7.88 3.78 15.38
C PRO A 59 -8.81 2.78 14.67
N ASN A 60 -8.67 2.65 13.37
CA ASN A 60 -9.47 1.75 12.54
C ASN A 60 -8.84 1.59 11.15
N CYS A 61 -8.76 0.36 10.62
CA CYS A 61 -8.10 0.08 9.34
C CYS A 61 -8.78 0.78 8.15
N VAL A 62 -10.12 0.80 8.07
CA VAL A 62 -10.82 1.49 6.97
C VAL A 62 -10.73 3.01 7.10
N ALA A 63 -10.76 3.56 8.31
CA ALA A 63 -10.58 4.99 8.54
C ALA A 63 -9.16 5.42 8.16
N TYR A 64 -8.16 4.61 8.51
CA TYR A 64 -6.78 4.84 8.13
C TYR A 64 -6.60 4.80 6.61
N ALA A 65 -7.00 3.70 5.98
CA ALA A 65 -6.84 3.51 4.53
C ALA A 65 -7.57 4.59 3.73
N TYR A 66 -8.78 4.99 4.16
CA TYR A 66 -9.50 6.12 3.57
C TYR A 66 -8.69 7.42 3.67
N GLY A 67 -8.15 7.72 4.85
CA GLY A 67 -7.36 8.92 5.08
C GLY A 67 -6.08 8.93 4.23
N ARG A 68 -5.39 7.80 4.14
CA ARG A 68 -4.17 7.68 3.35
C ARG A 68 -4.42 7.84 1.86
N LEU A 69 -5.49 7.24 1.33
CA LEU A 69 -5.88 7.42 -0.07
C LEU A 69 -6.27 8.88 -0.37
N TYR A 70 -6.97 9.53 0.56
CA TYR A 70 -7.30 10.95 0.40
C TYR A 70 -6.04 11.82 0.36
N GLU A 71 -5.09 11.55 1.23
CA GLU A 71 -3.79 12.23 1.26
C GLU A 71 -3.01 12.03 -0.05
N LEU A 72 -2.96 10.79 -0.55
CA LEU A 72 -2.25 10.44 -1.78
C LEU A 72 -2.85 11.08 -3.04
N ASN A 73 -4.18 11.04 -3.16
CA ASN A 73 -4.87 11.50 -4.37
C ASN A 73 -5.29 12.99 -4.30
N GLY A 74 -5.24 13.62 -3.14
CA GLY A 74 -5.77 14.97 -2.93
C GLY A 74 -7.30 15.06 -2.98
N GLU A 75 -7.99 13.94 -3.17
CA GLU A 75 -9.46 13.85 -3.26
C GLU A 75 -10.01 12.65 -2.50
N ALA A 76 -11.33 12.72 -2.18
CA ALA A 76 -12.01 11.67 -1.43
C ALA A 76 -12.08 10.35 -2.22
N PRO A 77 -11.59 9.22 -1.67
CA PRO A 77 -11.69 7.95 -2.35
C PRO A 77 -13.14 7.46 -2.46
N LYS A 78 -13.46 6.70 -3.53
CA LYS A 78 -14.78 6.10 -3.76
C LYS A 78 -15.09 4.99 -2.75
N LEU A 79 -14.08 4.39 -2.12
CA LEU A 79 -14.20 3.41 -1.03
C LEU A 79 -14.53 4.13 0.30
N ASN A 80 -15.75 4.59 0.44
CA ASN A 80 -16.20 5.48 1.51
C ASN A 80 -17.27 4.87 2.43
N ARG A 81 -17.46 3.55 2.39
CA ARG A 81 -18.43 2.79 3.18
C ARG A 81 -18.04 1.32 3.32
N GLY A 82 -18.65 0.65 4.28
CA GLY A 82 -18.46 -0.78 4.54
C GLY A 82 -17.26 -1.06 5.44
N ASP A 83 -17.23 -2.29 5.94
CA ASP A 83 -16.13 -2.81 6.74
C ASP A 83 -14.95 -3.24 5.86
N ALA A 84 -13.80 -3.49 6.47
CA ALA A 84 -12.61 -3.94 5.76
C ALA A 84 -12.87 -5.17 4.87
N GLY A 85 -13.55 -6.19 5.39
CA GLY A 85 -13.91 -7.39 4.64
C GLY A 85 -14.86 -7.15 3.46
N GLN A 86 -15.52 -5.99 3.39
CA GLN A 86 -16.45 -5.63 2.32
C GLN A 86 -15.80 -4.80 1.21
N TRP A 87 -14.67 -4.13 1.47
CA TRP A 87 -14.04 -3.22 0.49
C TRP A 87 -13.74 -3.91 -0.83
N TRP A 88 -13.19 -5.12 -0.78
CA TRP A 88 -12.93 -5.92 -1.98
C TRP A 88 -14.18 -6.15 -2.82
N SER A 89 -15.25 -6.63 -2.21
CA SER A 89 -16.52 -6.92 -2.91
C SER A 89 -17.26 -5.66 -3.35
N ILE A 90 -17.19 -4.58 -2.57
CA ILE A 90 -17.75 -3.28 -2.92
C ILE A 90 -17.04 -2.71 -4.15
N ASN A 91 -15.70 -2.75 -4.18
CA ASN A 91 -14.92 -2.28 -5.32
C ASN A 91 -15.28 -3.05 -6.59
N LYS A 92 -15.27 -4.39 -6.53
CA LYS A 92 -15.57 -5.23 -7.69
C LYS A 92 -17.00 -5.01 -8.21
N ARG A 93 -17.98 -4.93 -7.34
CA ARG A 93 -19.38 -4.75 -7.72
C ARG A 93 -19.64 -3.38 -8.35
N ASN A 94 -18.97 -2.34 -7.90
CA ASN A 94 -19.21 -0.97 -8.37
C ASN A 94 -18.21 -0.52 -9.46
N GLY A 95 -17.14 -1.28 -9.71
CA GLY A 95 -16.11 -0.90 -10.69
C GLY A 95 -15.42 0.42 -10.34
N TYR A 96 -15.12 0.65 -9.06
CA TYR A 96 -14.53 1.93 -8.64
C TYR A 96 -13.08 2.09 -9.09
N TYR A 97 -12.28 1.03 -8.93
CA TYR A 97 -10.86 0.98 -9.24
C TYR A 97 -10.51 -0.41 -9.79
N ASP A 98 -9.46 -0.48 -10.56
CA ASP A 98 -8.84 -1.73 -10.98
C ASP A 98 -8.31 -2.50 -9.76
N TYR A 99 -8.12 -3.81 -9.91
CA TYR A 99 -7.69 -4.69 -8.82
C TYR A 99 -6.95 -5.90 -9.37
N GLY A 100 -6.08 -6.50 -8.56
CA GLY A 100 -5.28 -7.64 -8.96
C GLY A 100 -4.55 -8.29 -7.79
N ASP A 101 -3.56 -9.11 -8.12
CA ASP A 101 -2.71 -9.87 -7.19
C ASP A 101 -1.27 -9.35 -7.10
N VAL A 102 -0.90 -8.40 -7.94
CA VAL A 102 0.42 -7.75 -7.93
C VAL A 102 0.38 -6.53 -7.01
N ALA A 103 1.37 -6.41 -6.12
CA ALA A 103 1.48 -5.24 -5.25
C ALA A 103 1.92 -4.01 -6.04
N GLU A 104 1.26 -2.87 -5.78
CA GLU A 104 1.66 -1.56 -6.28
C GLU A 104 1.69 -0.56 -5.12
N ARG A 105 2.59 0.42 -5.15
CA ARG A 105 2.65 1.49 -4.14
C ARG A 105 1.33 2.26 -4.12
N GLY A 106 0.82 2.54 -2.92
CA GLY A 106 -0.47 3.21 -2.75
C GLY A 106 -1.68 2.30 -2.92
N ALA A 107 -1.52 1.05 -3.36
CA ALA A 107 -2.62 0.10 -3.45
C ALA A 107 -3.17 -0.28 -2.07
N VAL A 108 -4.45 -0.60 -2.02
CA VAL A 108 -5.09 -1.16 -0.81
C VAL A 108 -4.92 -2.67 -0.80
N ALA A 109 -4.12 -3.20 0.11
CA ALA A 109 -4.06 -4.63 0.40
C ALA A 109 -5.32 -5.04 1.18
N CYS A 110 -6.05 -6.05 0.67
CA CYS A 110 -7.36 -6.46 1.20
C CYS A 110 -7.33 -7.89 1.74
N TRP A 111 -7.76 -8.06 3.00
CA TRP A 111 -8.00 -9.36 3.61
C TRP A 111 -9.47 -9.53 3.99
N SER A 112 -9.82 -10.71 4.49
CA SER A 112 -11.20 -11.03 4.86
C SER A 112 -11.78 -10.13 5.96
N ASN A 113 -10.93 -9.52 6.80
CA ASN A 113 -11.35 -8.60 7.86
C ASN A 113 -10.32 -7.50 8.13
N HIS A 114 -9.49 -7.15 7.15
CA HIS A 114 -8.49 -6.08 7.30
C HIS A 114 -8.19 -5.42 5.96
N VAL A 115 -7.76 -4.15 6.02
CA VAL A 115 -7.18 -3.42 4.90
C VAL A 115 -5.96 -2.63 5.36
N ALA A 116 -4.96 -2.50 4.49
CA ALA A 116 -3.76 -1.71 4.72
C ALA A 116 -3.33 -1.04 3.41
N ILE A 117 -2.47 -0.03 3.46
CA ILE A 117 -1.92 0.62 2.28
C ILE A 117 -0.50 0.11 2.02
N VAL A 118 -0.22 -0.28 0.79
CA VAL A 118 1.14 -0.66 0.35
C VAL A 118 2.00 0.60 0.29
N GLU A 119 3.03 0.66 1.10
CA GLU A 119 3.92 1.81 1.14
C GLU A 119 5.22 1.56 0.36
N GLU A 120 5.78 0.35 0.47
CA GLU A 120 7.03 0.00 -0.19
C GLU A 120 6.97 -1.43 -0.75
N ILE A 121 7.60 -1.63 -1.90
CA ILE A 121 7.92 -2.93 -2.46
C ILE A 121 9.44 -3.06 -2.37
N ASN A 122 9.91 -3.96 -1.51
CA ASN A 122 11.31 -4.10 -1.19
C ASN A 122 12.05 -4.92 -2.25
N LYS A 123 13.38 -4.74 -2.36
CA LYS A 123 14.21 -5.46 -3.33
C LYS A 123 14.19 -6.98 -3.16
N ASP A 124 13.89 -7.47 -1.97
CA ASP A 124 13.75 -8.90 -1.65
C ASP A 124 12.34 -9.45 -1.92
N GLY A 125 11.47 -8.64 -2.54
CA GLY A 125 10.09 -8.99 -2.86
C GLY A 125 9.12 -8.88 -1.68
N SER A 126 9.58 -8.50 -0.49
CA SER A 126 8.70 -8.24 0.64
C SER A 126 7.96 -6.91 0.45
N ILE A 127 6.79 -6.79 1.10
CA ILE A 127 5.88 -5.65 0.96
C ILE A 127 5.70 -4.99 2.33
N THR A 128 6.07 -3.72 2.43
CA THR A 128 5.80 -2.91 3.63
C THR A 128 4.48 -2.20 3.46
N VAL A 129 3.58 -2.38 4.42
CA VAL A 129 2.28 -1.71 4.48
C VAL A 129 2.21 -0.79 5.68
N SER A 130 1.34 0.22 5.60
CA SER A 130 0.91 1.04 6.72
C SER A 130 -0.55 0.72 7.05
N GLU A 131 -0.89 0.71 8.34
CA GLU A 131 -2.19 0.23 8.82
C GLU A 131 -2.57 0.82 10.17
N SER A 132 -3.84 0.67 10.55
CA SER A 132 -4.39 0.91 11.88
C SER A 132 -5.31 -0.24 12.28
N HIS A 133 -5.51 -0.47 13.57
CA HIS A 133 -6.34 -1.58 14.06
C HIS A 133 -7.50 -1.08 14.92
N TRP A 134 -8.71 -1.56 14.63
CA TRP A 134 -9.90 -1.22 15.41
C TRP A 134 -9.71 -1.50 16.90
N GLY A 135 -9.83 -0.45 17.71
CA GLY A 135 -9.62 -0.55 19.16
C GLY A 135 -8.20 -0.91 19.61
N GLY A 136 -7.24 -0.92 18.68
CA GLY A 136 -5.84 -1.28 18.92
C GLY A 136 -4.87 -0.17 18.52
N ASN A 137 -3.83 -0.52 17.76
CA ASN A 137 -2.80 0.43 17.35
C ASN A 137 -3.37 1.53 16.46
N TYR A 138 -3.09 2.79 16.83
CA TYR A 138 -3.48 3.96 16.04
C TYR A 138 -2.79 3.95 14.66
N PHE A 139 -1.52 3.56 14.64
CA PHE A 139 -0.70 3.43 13.45
C PHE A 139 0.31 2.31 13.63
N ASN A 140 0.57 1.58 12.57
CA ASN A 140 1.60 0.55 12.49
C ASN A 140 2.13 0.45 11.06
N THR A 141 3.40 0.06 10.91
CA THR A 141 3.96 -0.44 9.65
C THR A 141 4.33 -1.89 9.83
N LYS A 142 4.10 -2.70 8.80
CA LYS A 142 4.42 -4.12 8.83
C LYS A 142 4.93 -4.59 7.47
N THR A 143 6.00 -5.39 7.50
CA THR A 143 6.57 -5.99 6.30
C THR A 143 6.12 -7.45 6.19
N TYR A 144 5.61 -7.84 5.02
CA TYR A 144 5.13 -9.17 4.69
C TYR A 144 5.98 -9.79 3.59
N TYR A 145 6.49 -10.99 3.80
CA TYR A 145 7.04 -11.86 2.76
C TYR A 145 5.94 -12.69 2.07
N ASN A 146 4.82 -12.86 2.76
CA ASN A 146 3.64 -13.52 2.25
C ASN A 146 2.38 -12.84 2.82
N MET A 147 1.57 -12.25 1.96
CA MET A 147 0.36 -11.53 2.35
C MET A 147 -0.70 -12.43 3.02
N SER A 148 -0.66 -13.73 2.77
CA SER A 148 -1.54 -14.71 3.44
C SER A 148 -1.23 -14.90 4.93
N SER A 149 -0.10 -14.38 5.45
CA SER A 149 0.33 -14.54 6.83
C SER A 149 -0.33 -13.58 7.83
N HIS A 150 -1.24 -12.70 7.39
CA HIS A 150 -1.90 -11.74 8.26
C HIS A 150 -2.92 -12.40 9.19
N TYR A 151 -2.52 -12.79 10.39
CA TYR A 151 -3.37 -13.37 11.46
C TYR A 151 -4.34 -14.46 10.98
N GLY A 152 -3.95 -15.32 10.02
CA GLY A 152 -4.78 -16.36 9.47
C GLY A 152 -5.94 -15.87 8.58
N GLN A 153 -6.00 -14.59 8.26
CA GLN A 153 -7.00 -14.02 7.38
C GLN A 153 -6.72 -14.35 5.92
N ARG A 154 -7.78 -14.64 5.17
CA ARG A 154 -7.68 -14.83 3.72
C ARG A 154 -7.31 -13.52 3.04
N PHE A 155 -6.24 -13.50 2.27
CA PHE A 155 -5.88 -12.41 1.38
C PHE A 155 -6.69 -12.47 0.08
N TYR A 156 -7.24 -11.33 -0.35
CA TYR A 156 -8.05 -11.23 -1.56
C TYR A 156 -7.28 -10.64 -2.74
N GLY A 157 -6.29 -9.79 -2.49
CA GLY A 157 -5.53 -9.03 -3.48
C GLY A 157 -5.44 -7.54 -3.16
N TYR A 158 -5.14 -6.75 -4.19
CA TYR A 158 -4.91 -5.31 -4.11
C TYR A 158 -5.95 -4.54 -4.91
N ILE A 159 -6.42 -3.40 -4.38
CA ILE A 159 -7.23 -2.43 -5.11
C ILE A 159 -6.33 -1.25 -5.45
N TYR A 160 -6.22 -0.90 -6.74
CA TYR A 160 -5.34 0.15 -7.24
C TYR A 160 -6.05 1.51 -7.18
N ALA A 161 -6.24 2.00 -5.95
CA ALA A 161 -6.98 3.24 -5.67
C ALA A 161 -6.11 4.50 -5.64
N TYR A 162 -4.80 4.37 -5.74
CA TYR A 162 -3.86 5.47 -5.97
C TYR A 162 -3.62 5.62 -7.46
N THR A 163 -3.61 6.87 -7.94
CA THR A 163 -3.28 7.19 -9.32
C THR A 163 -1.90 7.85 -9.36
N PRO A 164 -0.83 7.11 -9.70
CA PRO A 164 0.49 7.68 -9.85
C PRO A 164 0.47 8.76 -10.94
N ASN A 165 1.25 9.82 -10.77
CA ASN A 165 1.49 10.79 -11.82
C ASN A 165 2.36 10.20 -12.94
N ASP A 166 2.45 10.90 -14.08
CA ASP A 166 3.11 10.38 -15.29
C ASP A 166 4.62 10.13 -15.07
N ASP A 167 5.27 10.89 -14.20
CA ASP A 167 6.70 10.72 -13.87
C ASP A 167 6.95 9.42 -13.10
N GLU A 168 6.09 9.07 -12.14
CA GLU A 168 6.18 7.82 -11.39
C GLU A 168 5.91 6.59 -12.27
N LYS A 169 5.02 6.71 -13.26
CA LYS A 169 4.79 5.65 -14.25
C LYS A 169 6.01 5.41 -15.14
N ALA A 170 6.80 6.45 -15.39
CA ALA A 170 8.03 6.34 -16.18
C ALA A 170 9.14 5.60 -15.40
N GLU A 171 9.28 5.90 -14.10
CA GLU A 171 10.27 5.24 -13.22
C GLU A 171 9.94 3.76 -12.98
N SER A 172 8.65 3.41 -12.80
CA SER A 172 8.25 2.02 -12.63
C SER A 172 8.59 1.18 -13.87
N LYS A 173 8.40 1.74 -15.08
CA LYS A 173 8.73 1.06 -16.34
C LYS A 173 10.24 0.97 -16.61
N SER A 174 11.06 1.88 -16.06
CA SER A 174 12.51 1.82 -16.23
C SER A 174 13.16 0.72 -15.36
N ASN A 175 12.57 0.45 -14.20
CA ASN A 175 13.03 -0.64 -13.32
C ASN A 175 12.63 -2.04 -13.84
N ASP A 176 11.57 -2.16 -14.63
CA ASP A 176 11.15 -3.41 -15.25
C ASP A 176 12.06 -3.81 -16.46
N ASN A 177 12.90 -2.89 -16.96
CA ASN A 177 13.83 -3.14 -18.08
C ASN A 177 15.24 -3.51 -17.63
N GLU A 178 15.57 -3.57 -16.35
CA GLU A 178 16.73 -4.32 -15.90
C GLU A 178 16.41 -5.81 -16.02
N THR A 179 16.56 -6.32 -17.23
CA THR A 179 16.59 -7.76 -17.51
C THR A 179 17.71 -8.35 -16.66
N TYR A 180 17.36 -8.95 -15.53
CA TYR A 180 18.25 -9.88 -14.86
C TYR A 180 18.47 -11.03 -15.84
N THR A 181 19.55 -10.98 -16.60
CA THR A 181 20.09 -12.19 -17.21
C THR A 181 20.49 -13.07 -16.05
N PHE A 182 19.63 -14.02 -15.74
CA PHE A 182 19.98 -15.16 -14.91
C PHE A 182 21.09 -15.87 -15.69
N GLU A 183 22.36 -15.59 -15.38
CA GLU A 183 23.43 -16.50 -15.76
C GLU A 183 23.07 -17.80 -15.06
N ASP A 184 22.75 -18.79 -15.90
CA ASP A 184 22.64 -20.20 -15.51
C ASP A 184 23.97 -20.63 -14.90
N THR A 185 24.19 -20.28 -13.63
CA THR A 185 25.11 -21.02 -12.78
C THR A 185 24.41 -22.35 -12.51
N TYR A 186 24.72 -23.28 -13.35
CA TYR A 186 24.37 -24.69 -13.24
C TYR A 186 24.79 -25.17 -11.84
N PHE A 187 23.85 -25.16 -10.90
CA PHE A 187 24.02 -25.85 -9.64
C PHE A 187 23.94 -27.33 -9.94
N GLU A 188 25.11 -27.95 -10.03
CA GLU A 188 25.23 -29.42 -10.04
C GLU A 188 24.50 -29.94 -8.77
N PRO A 189 23.54 -30.88 -8.90
CA PRO A 189 22.81 -31.38 -7.75
C PRO A 189 23.81 -32.08 -6.82
N GLN A 190 24.08 -31.48 -5.68
CA GLN A 190 24.74 -32.18 -4.58
C GLN A 190 23.92 -33.43 -4.30
N GLU A 191 24.60 -34.58 -4.38
CA GLU A 191 24.03 -35.91 -4.07
C GLU A 191 23.20 -35.82 -2.79
N LYS A 192 21.95 -36.26 -2.89
CA LYS A 192 21.10 -36.51 -1.75
C LYS A 192 21.79 -37.54 -0.85
N THR A 193 22.53 -37.08 0.16
CA THR A 193 22.86 -37.94 1.28
C THR A 193 21.56 -38.40 1.91
N ALA A 194 21.29 -39.69 1.79
CA ALA A 194 20.12 -40.30 2.35
C ALA A 194 20.11 -40.07 3.88
N PHE A 195 19.21 -39.22 4.32
CA PHE A 195 18.88 -39.05 5.72
C PHE A 195 18.24 -40.36 6.17
N THR A 196 18.98 -41.19 6.91
CA THR A 196 18.51 -42.51 7.34
C THR A 196 17.44 -42.34 8.42
N ALA A 197 16.40 -43.15 8.36
CA ALA A 197 15.27 -43.20 9.30
C ALA A 197 15.66 -43.37 10.79
N LEU A 198 16.94 -43.55 11.12
CA LEU A 198 17.48 -43.62 12.45
C LEU A 198 17.59 -42.24 13.14
N GLU A 199 17.92 -41.18 12.40
CA GLU A 199 18.08 -39.83 13.01
C GLU A 199 16.74 -39.20 13.39
N PHE A 200 15.65 -39.58 12.72
CA PHE A 200 14.28 -39.11 13.04
C PHE A 200 13.76 -39.74 14.36
N LYS A 201 14.27 -40.93 14.78
CA LYS A 201 13.88 -41.55 16.03
C LYS A 201 14.59 -40.96 17.25
N GLN A 202 15.79 -40.39 17.10
CA GLN A 202 16.50 -39.79 18.22
C GLN A 202 15.98 -38.38 18.57
N SER A 203 15.49 -37.63 17.61
CA SER A 203 14.90 -36.29 17.83
C SER A 203 13.56 -36.35 18.58
N ASN A 204 12.75 -37.38 18.37
CA ASN A 204 11.43 -37.50 19.02
C ASN A 204 11.46 -38.10 20.42
N ASN A 205 12.57 -38.70 20.88
CA ASN A 205 12.67 -39.27 22.23
C ASN A 205 13.05 -38.26 23.33
N GLN A 206 13.37 -37.01 22.99
CA GLN A 206 13.64 -35.96 23.99
C GLN A 206 12.39 -35.17 24.42
N ILE A 207 11.23 -35.35 23.78
CA ILE A 207 10.02 -34.55 24.04
C ILE A 207 9.04 -35.20 25.02
N MET A 208 9.24 -36.47 25.37
CA MET A 208 8.36 -37.19 26.30
C MET A 208 9.11 -37.64 27.55
N ASN A 209 9.29 -36.72 28.51
CA ASN A 209 9.64 -37.09 29.88
C ASN A 209 8.39 -36.95 30.78
N PRO A 210 7.78 -38.06 31.24
CA PRO A 210 6.51 -38.04 31.98
C PRO A 210 6.62 -37.60 33.45
N ASN A 211 7.77 -37.08 33.92
CA ASN A 211 8.00 -36.78 35.34
C ASN A 211 8.06 -35.28 35.70
N ASN A 212 7.46 -34.38 34.93
CA ASN A 212 7.30 -33.00 35.35
C ASN A 212 5.90 -32.78 35.99
N SER A 213 5.79 -33.18 37.29
CA SER A 213 4.66 -32.83 38.12
C SER A 213 4.76 -31.34 38.52
N PHE A 214 3.86 -30.48 37.98
CA PHE A 214 3.68 -29.14 38.48
C PHE A 214 2.93 -29.17 39.82
N ILE A 215 3.62 -28.78 40.89
CA ILE A 215 3.00 -28.51 42.19
C ILE A 215 2.38 -27.09 42.09
N LEU A 216 1.05 -27.04 42.06
CA LEU A 216 0.29 -25.80 42.28
C LEU A 216 0.29 -25.48 43.78
N ASN A 217 1.09 -24.51 44.22
CA ASN A 217 0.94 -23.91 45.55
C ASN A 217 -0.09 -22.78 45.49
N SER A 218 -1.25 -23.09 46.07
CA SER A 218 -2.25 -22.08 46.51
C SER A 218 -1.78 -21.42 47.81
N LYS A 219 -1.61 -20.12 47.82
CA LYS A 219 -1.89 -19.25 48.93
C LYS A 219 -2.30 -17.87 48.39
#